data_9af299ce4e16c18f201a583c1f8593f9
#
_entry.id   9af299ce4e16c18f201a583c1f8593f9
#
_cell.length_a   1.000
_cell.length_b   1.000
_cell.length_c   1.000
_cell.angle_alpha   90.00
_cell.angle_beta   90.00
_cell.angle_gamma   90.00
#
_symmetry.space_group_name_H-M   'P 1'
#
loop_
_entity.id
_entity.type
_entity.pdbx_description
1 polymer ?
#
loop_
_entity_poly.entity_id
_entity_poly.type
_entity_poly.pdbx_seq_one_letter_code
_entity_poly.pdbx_strand_id
1 'polypeptide(L)'
;MGQKSNPIGLRLQINRTWDSRWYAEGRSYAQLLKEDIELRRYIVETLPQAAISKVVIERPAKLCRISIYAARPGVIIGKKGADIEKLRAKLATITDSEVKLNIVEIRKPEIDAKLVAQGIADQLVRRVAFRRAMKRAMQSAMRLGAEGIKIMCGGRLGGAEIARVEQYREGRVPLHTLRANVDYAEAEALTAYGVIGIKVWVFKGEILGHDPTAQDRLMMESQTSGVRPAR
;
A
#
# COMPACT_ATOMS: atom_id res chain seq x y z
N MET A 1 9.80 23.94 12.56
CA MET A 1 10.31 22.60 12.25
C MET A 1 10.42 22.48 10.73
N GLY A 2 11.56 21.99 10.20
CA GLY A 2 11.77 21.84 8.77
C GLY A 2 10.87 20.80 8.14
N GLN A 3 10.64 20.94 6.83
CA GLN A 3 9.88 19.99 6.03
C GLN A 3 10.58 18.64 5.95
N LYS A 4 9.83 17.54 6.02
CA LYS A 4 10.38 16.18 5.95
C LYS A 4 10.16 15.60 4.56
N SER A 5 11.21 15.03 3.96
CA SER A 5 11.09 14.31 2.70
C SER A 5 10.33 12.99 2.87
N ASN A 6 9.70 12.53 1.79
CA ASN A 6 9.00 11.25 1.78
C ASN A 6 10.00 10.10 1.92
N PRO A 7 9.85 9.20 2.92
CA PRO A 7 10.79 8.12 3.16
C PRO A 7 10.90 7.12 2.00
N ILE A 8 9.82 6.91 1.24
CA ILE A 8 9.81 6.04 0.06
C ILE A 8 10.62 6.69 -1.06
N GLY A 9 10.34 7.98 -1.37
CA GLY A 9 11.06 8.72 -2.40
C GLY A 9 12.57 8.80 -2.15
N LEU A 10 12.97 8.99 -0.88
CA LEU A 10 14.38 9.03 -0.48
C LEU A 10 15.12 7.70 -0.74
N ARG A 11 14.41 6.57 -0.74
CA ARG A 11 14.97 5.21 -0.87
C ARG A 11 14.76 4.57 -2.23
N LEU A 12 14.18 5.28 -3.19
CA LEU A 12 14.08 4.81 -4.57
C LEU A 12 15.48 4.52 -5.14
N GLN A 13 15.61 3.41 -5.87
CA GLN A 13 16.86 2.85 -6.41
C GLN A 13 17.89 2.35 -5.37
N ILE A 14 17.68 2.60 -4.07
CA ILE A 14 18.56 2.11 -3.02
C ILE A 14 18.06 0.76 -2.49
N ASN A 15 16.84 0.74 -1.94
CA ASN A 15 16.22 -0.47 -1.44
C ASN A 15 14.74 -0.61 -1.84
N ARG A 16 14.24 0.31 -2.66
CA ARG A 16 12.88 0.31 -3.22
C ARG A 16 12.90 0.68 -4.69
N THR A 17 11.89 0.21 -5.42
CA THR A 17 11.63 0.55 -6.81
C THR A 17 10.25 1.19 -6.95
N TRP A 18 9.95 1.70 -8.13
CA TRP A 18 8.66 2.30 -8.45
C TRP A 18 7.54 1.27 -8.54
N ASP A 19 6.32 1.71 -8.30
CA ASP A 19 5.11 0.90 -8.49
C ASP A 19 4.67 0.83 -9.96
N SER A 20 5.06 1.80 -10.80
CA SER A 20 4.93 1.72 -12.27
C SER A 20 6.30 1.46 -12.87
N ARG A 21 6.44 0.36 -13.61
CA ARG A 21 7.70 -0.16 -14.15
C ARG A 21 7.60 -0.32 -15.66
N TRP A 22 7.67 0.79 -16.37
CA TRP A 22 7.64 0.84 -17.83
C TRP A 22 8.35 2.09 -18.34
N TYR A 23 8.65 2.08 -19.62
CA TYR A 23 9.30 3.18 -20.32
C TYR A 23 8.48 3.54 -21.56
N ALA A 24 8.34 4.82 -21.85
CA ALA A 24 7.72 5.33 -23.06
C ALA A 24 8.28 6.72 -23.39
N GLU A 25 8.24 7.08 -24.69
CA GLU A 25 8.76 8.35 -25.19
C GLU A 25 7.62 9.23 -25.74
N GLY A 26 7.83 10.54 -25.68
CA GLY A 26 6.97 11.52 -26.31
C GLY A 26 5.52 11.50 -25.84
N ARG A 27 4.59 11.57 -26.78
CA ARG A 27 3.15 11.64 -26.48
C ARG A 27 2.57 10.37 -25.88
N SER A 28 3.16 9.21 -26.16
CA SER A 28 2.73 7.93 -25.59
C SER A 28 2.90 7.88 -24.06
N TYR A 29 3.91 8.56 -23.52
CA TYR A 29 4.11 8.64 -22.08
C TYR A 29 2.90 9.23 -21.35
N ALA A 30 2.36 10.34 -21.85
CA ALA A 30 1.21 10.99 -21.23
C ALA A 30 -0.05 10.12 -21.24
N GLN A 31 -0.28 9.38 -22.32
CA GLN A 31 -1.41 8.46 -22.46
C GLN A 31 -1.28 7.30 -21.45
N LEU A 32 -0.14 6.62 -21.44
CA LEU A 32 0.10 5.50 -20.53
C LEU A 32 0.07 5.92 -19.06
N LEU A 33 0.56 7.11 -18.72
CA LEU A 33 0.46 7.66 -17.37
C LEU A 33 -0.99 7.92 -16.96
N LYS A 34 -1.80 8.48 -17.86
CA LYS A 34 -3.23 8.69 -17.62
C LYS A 34 -3.95 7.37 -17.37
N GLU A 35 -3.72 6.37 -18.22
CA GLU A 35 -4.26 5.02 -18.04
C GLU A 35 -3.86 4.43 -16.67
N ASP A 36 -2.58 4.53 -16.27
CA ASP A 36 -2.11 4.01 -14.98
C ASP A 36 -2.83 4.65 -13.79
N ILE A 37 -3.06 5.97 -13.85
CA ILE A 37 -3.79 6.69 -12.80
C ILE A 37 -5.25 6.22 -12.75
N GLU A 38 -5.89 6.06 -13.90
CA GLU A 38 -7.28 5.59 -14.00
C GLU A 38 -7.43 4.14 -13.53
N LEU A 39 -6.51 3.24 -13.95
CA LEU A 39 -6.47 1.84 -13.51
C LEU A 39 -6.33 1.74 -11.98
N ARG A 40 -5.40 2.48 -11.38
CA ARG A 40 -5.19 2.48 -9.92
C ARG A 40 -6.42 3.00 -9.18
N ARG A 41 -7.00 4.10 -9.64
CA ARG A 41 -8.22 4.67 -9.06
C ARG A 41 -9.35 3.66 -9.11
N TYR A 42 -9.62 3.09 -10.27
CA TYR A 42 -10.69 2.12 -10.46
C TYR A 42 -10.55 0.89 -9.56
N ILE A 43 -9.34 0.34 -9.44
CA ILE A 43 -9.07 -0.83 -8.59
C ILE A 43 -9.34 -0.51 -7.11
N VAL A 44 -8.86 0.65 -6.62
CA VAL A 44 -9.03 1.03 -5.21
C VAL A 44 -10.49 1.34 -4.88
N GLU A 45 -11.21 2.02 -5.77
CA GLU A 45 -12.62 2.39 -5.57
C GLU A 45 -13.55 1.17 -5.66
N THR A 46 -13.26 0.23 -6.56
CA THR A 46 -14.11 -0.97 -6.75
C THR A 46 -13.93 -2.00 -5.62
N LEU A 47 -12.77 -2.06 -5.01
CA LEU A 47 -12.39 -3.12 -4.06
C LEU A 47 -12.00 -2.59 -2.67
N PRO A 48 -12.81 -1.76 -2.00
CA PRO A 48 -12.43 -1.20 -0.69
C PRO A 48 -12.30 -2.28 0.39
N GLN A 49 -13.04 -3.40 0.27
CA GLN A 49 -13.02 -4.49 1.25
C GLN A 49 -11.81 -5.42 1.12
N ALA A 50 -11.10 -5.38 -0.02
CA ALA A 50 -9.95 -6.23 -0.29
C ALA A 50 -8.69 -5.81 0.50
N ALA A 51 -8.69 -4.62 1.09
CA ALA A 51 -7.56 -4.04 1.82
C ALA A 51 -6.28 -4.04 0.94
N ILE A 52 -6.30 -3.21 -0.11
CA ILE A 52 -5.22 -3.10 -1.08
C ILE A 52 -4.11 -2.22 -0.49
N SER A 53 -2.88 -2.74 -0.48
CA SER A 53 -1.69 -2.00 -0.07
C SER A 53 -1.07 -1.22 -1.23
N LYS A 54 -0.69 -1.93 -2.29
CA LYS A 54 -0.08 -1.34 -3.50
C LYS A 54 -0.55 -2.04 -4.76
N VAL A 55 -0.49 -1.32 -5.88
CA VAL A 55 -0.74 -1.84 -7.23
C VAL A 55 0.51 -1.60 -8.05
N VAL A 56 1.16 -2.65 -8.51
CA VAL A 56 2.34 -2.56 -9.39
C VAL A 56 1.90 -2.79 -10.83
N ILE A 57 2.28 -1.88 -11.72
CA ILE A 57 1.95 -1.94 -13.13
C ILE A 57 3.23 -2.07 -13.94
N GLU A 58 3.32 -3.13 -14.73
CA GLU A 58 4.43 -3.41 -15.64
C GLU A 58 3.89 -3.47 -17.06
N ARG A 59 4.57 -2.85 -18.02
CA ARG A 59 4.14 -2.83 -19.42
C ARG A 59 5.25 -3.37 -20.33
N PRO A 60 5.47 -4.69 -20.36
CA PRO A 60 6.38 -5.29 -21.34
C PRO A 60 5.68 -5.35 -22.71
N ALA A 61 6.18 -4.62 -23.70
CA ALA A 61 5.64 -4.51 -25.05
C ALA A 61 4.13 -4.12 -25.08
N LYS A 62 3.26 -4.99 -25.60
CA LYS A 62 1.80 -4.75 -25.69
C LYS A 62 1.00 -5.37 -24.53
N LEU A 63 1.66 -5.84 -23.48
CA LEU A 63 1.03 -6.47 -22.33
C LEU A 63 1.01 -5.51 -21.14
N CYS A 64 -0.13 -5.35 -20.49
CA CYS A 64 -0.26 -4.63 -19.22
C CYS A 64 -0.42 -5.64 -18.07
N ARG A 65 0.66 -5.86 -17.32
CA ARG A 65 0.65 -6.73 -16.14
C ARG A 65 0.36 -5.89 -14.91
N ILE A 66 -0.73 -6.19 -14.21
CA ILE A 66 -1.16 -5.50 -13.01
C ILE A 66 -1.07 -6.47 -11.85
N SER A 67 -0.16 -6.22 -10.91
CA SER A 67 0.00 -7.01 -9.67
C SER A 67 -0.62 -6.25 -8.51
N ILE A 68 -1.71 -6.81 -7.94
CA ILE A 68 -2.47 -6.23 -6.84
C ILE A 68 -2.04 -6.90 -5.55
N TYR A 69 -1.45 -6.12 -4.63
CA TYR A 69 -1.06 -6.58 -3.30
C TYR A 69 -2.19 -6.30 -2.32
N ALA A 70 -2.83 -7.36 -1.83
CA ALA A 70 -4.00 -7.26 -0.95
C ALA A 70 -3.89 -8.17 0.27
N ALA A 71 -4.51 -7.75 1.38
CA ALA A 71 -4.59 -8.58 2.58
C ALA A 71 -5.69 -9.65 2.48
N ARG A 72 -6.69 -9.44 1.62
CA ARG A 72 -7.82 -10.34 1.44
C ARG A 72 -8.01 -10.72 -0.03
N PRO A 73 -7.16 -11.58 -0.58
CA PRO A 73 -7.21 -11.95 -1.99
C PRO A 73 -8.53 -12.63 -2.39
N GLY A 74 -9.15 -13.36 -1.49
CA GLY A 74 -10.43 -14.03 -1.74
C GLY A 74 -11.58 -13.09 -2.12
N VAL A 75 -11.57 -11.85 -1.64
CA VAL A 75 -12.56 -10.83 -2.02
C VAL A 75 -12.38 -10.37 -3.47
N ILE A 76 -11.14 -10.37 -3.98
CA ILE A 76 -10.84 -9.98 -5.36
C ILE A 76 -11.18 -11.11 -6.33
N ILE A 77 -10.85 -12.35 -5.95
CA ILE A 77 -11.08 -13.54 -6.78
C ILE A 77 -12.57 -13.84 -6.90
N GLY A 78 -13.32 -13.68 -5.79
CA GLY A 78 -14.74 -13.96 -5.74
C GLY A 78 -15.08 -15.45 -5.86
N LYS A 79 -16.36 -15.75 -5.99
CA LYS A 79 -16.84 -17.12 -6.15
C LYS A 79 -16.42 -17.68 -7.52
N LYS A 80 -15.63 -18.75 -7.50
CA LYS A 80 -15.15 -19.45 -8.72
C LYS A 80 -14.41 -18.53 -9.72
N GLY A 81 -13.82 -17.43 -9.27
CA GLY A 81 -13.10 -16.50 -10.13
C GLY A 81 -13.96 -15.52 -10.95
N ALA A 82 -15.28 -15.47 -10.70
CA ALA A 82 -16.17 -14.61 -11.48
C ALA A 82 -15.87 -13.11 -11.32
N ASP A 83 -15.44 -12.67 -10.14
CA ASP A 83 -15.24 -11.26 -9.89
C ASP A 83 -13.90 -10.77 -10.47
N ILE A 84 -12.86 -11.62 -10.50
CA ILE A 84 -11.60 -11.29 -11.16
C ILE A 84 -11.77 -11.19 -12.68
N GLU A 85 -12.60 -12.03 -13.31
CA GLU A 85 -12.88 -11.95 -14.75
C GLU A 85 -13.66 -10.67 -15.11
N LYS A 86 -14.64 -10.29 -14.27
CA LYS A 86 -15.35 -9.01 -14.43
C LYS A 86 -14.40 -7.82 -14.29
N LEU A 87 -13.50 -7.87 -13.30
CA LEU A 87 -12.49 -6.84 -13.08
C LEU A 87 -11.56 -6.75 -14.31
N ARG A 88 -11.07 -7.89 -14.81
CA ARG A 88 -10.23 -7.97 -16.00
C ARG A 88 -10.91 -7.35 -17.22
N ALA A 89 -12.16 -7.72 -17.49
CA ALA A 89 -12.93 -7.18 -18.61
C ALA A 89 -13.09 -5.66 -18.50
N LYS A 90 -13.35 -5.13 -17.31
CA LYS A 90 -13.44 -3.66 -17.09
C LYS A 90 -12.10 -2.96 -17.27
N LEU A 91 -11.00 -3.52 -16.73
CA LEU A 91 -9.66 -2.93 -16.91
C LEU A 91 -9.24 -2.95 -18.40
N ALA A 92 -9.61 -3.97 -19.15
CA ALA A 92 -9.37 -4.05 -20.59
C ALA A 92 -10.12 -2.96 -21.40
N THR A 93 -11.16 -2.34 -20.87
CA THR A 93 -11.81 -1.18 -21.51
C THR A 93 -11.10 0.15 -21.27
N ILE A 94 -10.19 0.21 -20.29
CA ILE A 94 -9.44 1.44 -19.92
C ILE A 94 -8.12 1.52 -20.69
N THR A 95 -7.52 0.38 -21.04
CA THR A 95 -6.23 0.32 -21.73
C THR A 95 -6.35 -0.43 -23.06
N ASP A 96 -5.57 0.00 -24.06
CA ASP A 96 -5.50 -0.65 -25.38
C ASP A 96 -4.59 -1.90 -25.36
N SER A 97 -3.97 -2.21 -24.23
CA SER A 97 -3.05 -3.35 -24.07
C SER A 97 -3.77 -4.58 -23.52
N GLU A 98 -3.25 -5.78 -23.80
CA GLU A 98 -3.74 -7.00 -23.16
C GLU A 98 -3.50 -6.96 -21.65
N VAL A 99 -4.57 -7.10 -20.85
CA VAL A 99 -4.49 -7.03 -19.38
C VAL A 99 -4.26 -8.41 -18.77
N LYS A 100 -3.18 -8.54 -17.98
CA LYS A 100 -2.90 -9.70 -17.15
C LYS A 100 -2.94 -9.30 -15.66
N LEU A 101 -3.88 -9.87 -14.91
CA LEU A 101 -4.00 -9.63 -13.47
C LEU A 101 -3.22 -10.67 -12.69
N ASN A 102 -2.46 -10.23 -11.70
CA ASN A 102 -1.81 -11.05 -10.69
C ASN A 102 -2.21 -10.56 -9.31
N ILE A 103 -2.63 -11.44 -8.41
CA ILE A 103 -3.03 -11.11 -7.04
C ILE A 103 -1.99 -11.67 -6.11
N VAL A 104 -1.39 -10.81 -5.30
CA VAL A 104 -0.34 -11.16 -4.34
C VAL A 104 -0.88 -10.97 -2.93
N GLU A 105 -0.86 -12.02 -2.13
CA GLU A 105 -1.31 -11.97 -0.75
C GLU A 105 -0.27 -11.31 0.17
N ILE A 106 -0.72 -10.43 1.03
CA ILE A 106 0.09 -9.85 2.10
C ILE A 106 -0.14 -10.65 3.37
N ARG A 107 0.85 -11.48 3.74
CA ARG A 107 0.78 -12.39 4.90
C ARG A 107 0.70 -11.65 6.24
N LYS A 108 1.28 -10.45 6.36
CA LYS A 108 1.33 -9.66 7.61
C LYS A 108 0.79 -8.25 7.36
N PRO A 109 -0.53 -8.06 7.26
CA PRO A 109 -1.14 -6.77 6.97
C PRO A 109 -0.89 -5.70 8.03
N GLU A 110 -0.66 -6.12 9.29
CA GLU A 110 -0.43 -5.20 10.41
C GLU A 110 0.97 -4.55 10.40
N ILE A 111 1.88 -5.04 9.54
CA ILE A 111 3.21 -4.44 9.32
C ILE A 111 3.23 -3.59 8.04
N ASP A 112 2.16 -3.59 7.26
CA ASP A 112 2.03 -2.77 6.07
C ASP A 112 1.51 -1.39 6.42
N ALA A 113 2.30 -0.35 6.10
CA ALA A 113 1.97 1.02 6.49
C ALA A 113 0.63 1.51 5.91
N LYS A 114 0.31 1.12 4.65
CA LYS A 114 -0.93 1.54 3.98
C LYS A 114 -2.15 0.92 4.64
N LEU A 115 -2.08 -0.36 4.95
CA LEU A 115 -3.18 -1.09 5.59
C LEU A 115 -3.40 -0.65 7.04
N VAL A 116 -2.32 -0.38 7.76
CA VAL A 116 -2.40 0.18 9.12
C VAL A 116 -3.03 1.57 9.10
N ALA A 117 -2.61 2.45 8.19
CA ALA A 117 -3.15 3.79 8.06
C ALA A 117 -4.65 3.76 7.72
N GLN A 118 -5.06 2.93 6.75
CA GLN A 118 -6.46 2.76 6.38
C GLN A 118 -7.29 2.17 7.53
N GLY A 119 -6.75 1.17 8.23
CA GLY A 119 -7.42 0.57 9.39
C GLY A 119 -7.65 1.55 10.55
N ILE A 120 -6.74 2.52 10.75
CA ILE A 120 -6.93 3.60 11.71
C ILE A 120 -7.99 4.58 11.19
N ALA A 121 -7.94 4.95 9.89
CA ALA A 121 -8.91 5.84 9.27
C ALA A 121 -10.34 5.29 9.43
N ASP A 122 -10.56 4.02 9.11
CA ASP A 122 -11.85 3.36 9.23
C ASP A 122 -12.37 3.34 10.68
N GLN A 123 -11.48 3.18 11.67
CA GLN A 123 -11.85 3.24 13.09
C GLN A 123 -12.25 4.67 13.51
N LEU A 124 -11.54 5.70 13.01
CA LEU A 124 -11.88 7.10 13.29
C LEU A 124 -13.23 7.51 12.70
N VAL A 125 -13.53 7.07 11.48
CA VAL A 125 -14.85 7.28 10.85
C VAL A 125 -15.96 6.65 11.69
N ARG A 126 -15.69 5.48 12.30
CA ARG A 126 -16.62 4.80 13.23
C ARG A 126 -16.63 5.41 14.65
N ARG A 127 -16.04 6.59 14.84
CA ARG A 127 -15.96 7.33 16.11
C ARG A 127 -15.25 6.57 17.24
N VAL A 128 -14.32 5.68 16.93
CA VAL A 128 -13.44 5.07 17.93
C VAL A 128 -12.47 6.14 18.44
N ALA A 129 -12.20 6.15 19.76
CA ALA A 129 -11.26 7.09 20.35
C ALA A 129 -9.86 6.96 19.67
N PHE A 130 -9.34 8.05 19.13
CA PHE A 130 -8.11 8.06 18.33
C PHE A 130 -6.91 7.49 19.10
N ARG A 131 -6.78 7.78 20.41
CA ARG A 131 -5.72 7.23 21.26
C ARG A 131 -5.76 5.71 21.32
N ARG A 132 -6.96 5.14 21.42
CA ARG A 132 -7.15 3.68 21.46
C ARG A 132 -6.82 3.05 20.11
N ALA A 133 -7.25 3.66 19.01
CA ALA A 133 -6.96 3.19 17.66
C ALA A 133 -5.45 3.18 17.37
N MET A 134 -4.74 4.28 17.68
CA MET A 134 -3.30 4.40 17.48
C MET A 134 -2.52 3.40 18.34
N LYS A 135 -2.83 3.30 19.63
CA LYS A 135 -2.13 2.36 20.56
C LYS A 135 -2.34 0.91 20.14
N ARG A 136 -3.56 0.53 19.76
CA ARG A 136 -3.87 -0.84 19.28
C ARG A 136 -3.10 -1.18 18.01
N ALA A 137 -3.03 -0.26 17.06
CA ALA A 137 -2.29 -0.45 15.82
C ALA A 137 -0.78 -0.63 16.10
N MET A 138 -0.20 0.19 16.99
CA MET A 138 1.20 0.06 17.39
C MET A 138 1.50 -1.30 18.04
N GLN A 139 0.71 -1.69 19.03
CA GLN A 139 0.88 -2.96 19.72
C GLN A 139 0.77 -4.16 18.77
N SER A 140 -0.17 -4.11 17.80
CA SER A 140 -0.31 -5.16 16.80
C SER A 140 0.91 -5.26 15.88
N ALA A 141 1.42 -4.13 15.40
CA ALA A 141 2.60 -4.09 14.55
C ALA A 141 3.87 -4.60 15.27
N MET A 142 4.11 -4.15 16.51
CA MET A 142 5.26 -4.59 17.30
C MET A 142 5.20 -6.09 17.61
N ARG A 143 4.03 -6.62 17.98
CA ARG A 143 3.83 -8.05 18.25
C ARG A 143 4.13 -8.94 17.05
N LEU A 144 3.87 -8.45 15.82
CA LEU A 144 4.09 -9.21 14.58
C LEU A 144 5.49 -9.06 13.99
N GLY A 145 6.36 -8.32 14.69
CA GLY A 145 7.79 -8.24 14.39
C GLY A 145 8.22 -6.97 13.64
N ALA A 146 7.46 -5.87 13.73
CA ALA A 146 8.00 -4.57 13.38
C ALA A 146 9.06 -4.14 14.41
N GLU A 147 10.21 -3.65 13.95
CA GLU A 147 11.27 -3.14 14.84
C GLU A 147 10.97 -1.74 15.39
N GLY A 148 10.04 -1.05 14.75
CA GLY A 148 9.55 0.22 15.20
C GLY A 148 8.42 0.77 14.37
N ILE A 149 7.58 1.56 15.01
CA ILE A 149 6.44 2.21 14.36
C ILE A 149 6.28 3.63 14.91
N LYS A 150 5.89 4.53 14.01
CA LYS A 150 5.47 5.89 14.34
C LYS A 150 4.14 6.17 13.64
N ILE A 151 3.17 6.65 14.40
CA ILE A 151 1.85 7.03 13.89
C ILE A 151 1.61 8.49 14.26
N MET A 152 1.12 9.27 13.33
CA MET A 152 0.74 10.66 13.53
C MET A 152 -0.66 10.90 12.98
N CYS A 153 -1.53 11.48 13.80
CA CYS A 153 -2.87 11.88 13.42
C CYS A 153 -2.99 13.40 13.60
N GLY A 154 -3.49 14.10 12.59
CA GLY A 154 -3.66 15.55 12.59
C GLY A 154 -5.04 15.95 12.12
N GLY A 155 -5.66 16.92 12.82
CA GLY A 155 -6.99 17.40 12.53
C GLY A 155 -7.81 17.66 13.79
N ARG A 156 -9.13 17.73 13.67
CA ARG A 156 -10.08 17.89 14.79
C ARG A 156 -10.30 16.56 15.52
N LEU A 157 -9.28 16.15 16.28
CA LEU A 157 -9.25 14.85 16.97
C LEU A 157 -10.36 14.77 18.04
N GLY A 158 -11.24 13.77 17.88
CA GLY A 158 -12.38 13.59 18.78
C GLY A 158 -13.48 14.64 18.65
N GLY A 159 -13.50 15.42 17.57
CA GLY A 159 -14.47 16.50 17.35
C GLY A 159 -14.09 17.83 18.01
N ALA A 160 -12.85 17.98 18.52
CA ALA A 160 -12.39 19.23 19.11
C ALA A 160 -12.47 20.38 18.09
N GLU A 161 -12.80 21.60 18.55
CA GLU A 161 -12.88 22.78 17.68
C GLU A 161 -11.52 23.16 17.12
N ILE A 162 -10.47 23.07 17.94
CA ILE A 162 -9.11 23.39 17.54
C ILE A 162 -8.43 22.11 17.04
N ALA A 163 -7.94 22.17 15.82
CA ALA A 163 -7.15 21.09 15.24
C ALA A 163 -5.80 20.95 15.95
N ARG A 164 -5.38 19.73 16.19
CA ARG A 164 -4.07 19.42 16.76
C ARG A 164 -3.46 18.18 16.14
N VAL A 165 -2.18 18.01 16.34
CA VAL A 165 -1.42 16.85 15.90
C VAL A 165 -1.00 16.05 17.13
N GLU A 166 -1.36 14.77 17.13
CA GLU A 166 -0.94 13.79 18.12
C GLU A 166 -0.06 12.74 17.45
N GLN A 167 1.05 12.38 18.10
CA GLN A 167 1.94 11.35 17.58
C GLN A 167 2.31 10.36 18.66
N TYR A 168 2.39 9.08 18.26
CA TYR A 168 2.92 8.00 19.09
C TYR A 168 4.04 7.31 18.35
N ARG A 169 5.05 6.88 19.09
CA ARG A 169 6.20 6.15 18.57
C ARG A 169 6.60 5.05 19.53
N GLU A 170 6.92 3.89 18.96
CA GLU A 170 7.43 2.75 19.69
C GLU A 170 8.57 2.11 18.88
N GLY A 171 9.63 1.69 19.54
CA GLY A 171 10.82 1.16 18.89
C GLY A 171 11.65 2.20 18.13
N ARG A 172 12.45 1.70 17.18
CA ARG A 172 13.38 2.50 16.38
C ARG A 172 12.75 2.82 15.00
N VAL A 173 12.79 4.06 14.57
CA VAL A 173 12.37 4.48 13.23
C VAL A 173 13.46 5.37 12.61
N PRO A 174 14.50 4.77 11.99
CA PRO A 174 15.67 5.49 11.48
C PRO A 174 15.37 6.10 10.10
N LEU A 175 14.85 7.35 10.06
CA LEU A 175 14.47 8.01 8.82
C LEU A 175 15.67 8.42 7.95
N HIS A 176 16.83 8.68 8.55
CA HIS A 176 18.05 9.10 7.86
C HIS A 176 18.91 7.94 7.33
N THR A 177 18.74 6.73 7.85
CA THR A 177 19.47 5.54 7.42
C THR A 177 18.90 5.02 6.11
N LEU A 178 19.64 5.09 5.01
CA LEU A 178 19.15 4.70 3.67
C LEU A 178 18.92 3.20 3.54
N ARG A 179 19.74 2.36 4.18
CA ARG A 179 19.57 0.90 4.20
C ARG A 179 18.36 0.43 5.02
N ALA A 180 17.76 1.30 5.83
CA ALA A 180 16.59 0.97 6.63
C ALA A 180 15.34 0.77 5.74
N ASN A 181 14.68 -0.37 5.88
CA ASN A 181 13.40 -0.64 5.23
C ASN A 181 12.28 0.04 6.00
N VAL A 182 12.04 1.29 5.67
CA VAL A 182 10.94 2.08 6.25
C VAL A 182 9.78 2.11 5.27
N ASP A 183 8.67 1.54 5.69
CA ASP A 183 7.40 1.64 4.99
C ASP A 183 6.65 2.88 5.45
N TYR A 184 6.00 3.59 4.51
CA TYR A 184 5.32 4.84 4.79
C TYR A 184 3.99 4.89 4.04
N ALA A 185 2.97 5.38 4.72
CA ALA A 185 1.69 5.64 4.07
C ALA A 185 0.94 6.79 4.73
N GLU A 186 0.11 7.41 3.91
CA GLU A 186 -0.86 8.40 4.30
C GLU A 186 -2.28 7.87 4.04
N ALA A 187 -3.19 8.22 4.95
CA ALA A 187 -4.61 7.98 4.81
C ALA A 187 -5.40 9.16 5.37
N GLU A 188 -6.60 9.34 4.88
CA GLU A 188 -7.53 10.38 5.32
C GLU A 188 -8.78 9.73 5.88
N ALA A 189 -9.23 10.22 7.03
CA ALA A 189 -10.49 9.85 7.64
C ALA A 189 -11.48 10.99 7.49
N LEU A 190 -12.49 10.83 6.65
CA LEU A 190 -13.59 11.79 6.48
C LEU A 190 -14.56 11.63 7.65
N THR A 191 -14.51 12.55 8.59
CA THR A 191 -15.41 12.57 9.75
C THR A 191 -16.45 13.66 9.63
N ALA A 192 -17.51 13.58 10.44
CA ALA A 192 -18.55 14.62 10.50
C ALA A 192 -17.99 16.02 10.86
N TYR A 193 -16.83 16.08 11.52
CA TYR A 193 -16.18 17.32 11.95
C TYR A 193 -15.06 17.80 11.01
N GLY A 194 -14.84 17.10 9.89
CA GLY A 194 -13.81 17.39 8.92
C GLY A 194 -12.87 16.22 8.67
N VAL A 195 -11.81 16.47 7.93
CA VAL A 195 -10.80 15.47 7.55
C VAL A 195 -9.75 15.35 8.64
N ILE A 196 -9.39 14.10 9.00
CA ILE A 196 -8.26 13.79 9.86
C ILE A 196 -7.21 13.11 9.00
N GLY A 197 -6.03 13.71 8.88
CA GLY A 197 -4.88 13.14 8.20
C GLY A 197 -4.13 12.16 9.09
N ILE A 198 -3.80 10.99 8.57
CA ILE A 198 -3.08 9.93 9.27
C ILE A 198 -1.80 9.62 8.52
N LYS A 199 -0.67 9.64 9.21
CA LYS A 199 0.64 9.27 8.65
C LYS A 199 1.24 8.16 9.48
N VAL A 200 1.68 7.09 8.80
CA VAL A 200 2.24 5.89 9.43
C VAL A 200 3.61 5.61 8.85
N TRP A 201 4.58 5.37 9.72
CA TRP A 201 5.92 4.87 9.40
C TRP A 201 6.12 3.55 10.11
N VAL A 202 6.48 2.51 9.38
CA VAL A 202 6.79 1.18 9.93
C VAL A 202 8.22 0.81 9.53
N PHE A 203 9.05 0.54 10.51
CA PHE A 203 10.41 0.06 10.30
C PHE A 203 10.41 -1.47 10.37
N LYS A 204 10.83 -2.11 9.29
CA LYS A 204 10.81 -3.57 9.08
C LYS A 204 12.20 -4.23 9.23
N GLY A 205 13.22 -3.44 9.59
CA GLY A 205 14.61 -3.88 9.64
C GLY A 205 15.49 -3.25 8.58
N GLU A 206 16.73 -3.71 8.44
CA GLU A 206 17.70 -3.18 7.47
C GLU A 206 17.88 -4.15 6.29
N ILE A 207 18.02 -3.61 5.09
CA ILE A 207 18.32 -4.36 3.87
C ILE A 207 19.78 -4.09 3.51
N LEU A 208 20.61 -5.12 3.55
CA LEU A 208 22.04 -5.04 3.26
C LEU A 208 22.37 -5.45 1.81
N GLY A 209 21.43 -6.10 1.12
CA GLY A 209 21.57 -6.49 -0.28
C GLY A 209 21.13 -5.40 -1.25
N HIS A 210 21.67 -5.40 -2.45
CA HIS A 210 21.54 -4.29 -3.42
C HIS A 210 20.43 -4.47 -4.45
N ASP A 211 19.58 -5.49 -4.35
CA ASP A 211 18.47 -5.70 -5.30
C ASP A 211 17.13 -5.17 -4.75
N PRO A 212 16.67 -3.99 -5.20
CA PRO A 212 15.41 -3.40 -4.75
C PRO A 212 14.17 -4.20 -5.17
N THR A 213 14.31 -5.15 -6.11
CA THR A 213 13.21 -6.00 -6.60
C THR A 213 13.19 -7.39 -5.96
N ALA A 214 14.24 -7.77 -5.20
CA ALA A 214 14.38 -9.10 -4.62
C ALA A 214 13.18 -9.49 -3.74
N GLN A 215 12.65 -8.57 -2.94
CA GLN A 215 11.49 -8.85 -2.09
C GLN A 215 10.22 -9.13 -2.90
N ASP A 216 10.00 -8.38 -3.97
CA ASP A 216 8.84 -8.60 -4.85
C ASP A 216 8.97 -9.94 -5.59
N ARG A 217 10.19 -10.31 -6.04
CA ARG A 217 10.46 -11.62 -6.65
C ARG A 217 10.21 -12.76 -5.67
N LEU A 218 10.75 -12.70 -4.47
CA LEU A 218 10.53 -13.72 -3.44
C LEU A 218 9.05 -13.91 -3.08
N MET A 219 8.28 -12.83 -3.02
CA MET A 219 6.84 -12.91 -2.80
C MET A 219 6.12 -13.57 -3.98
N MET A 220 6.51 -13.30 -5.22
CA MET A 220 5.95 -13.93 -6.41
C MET A 220 6.31 -15.42 -6.50
N GLU A 221 7.57 -15.78 -6.25
CA GLU A 221 8.07 -17.16 -6.28
C GLU A 221 7.43 -18.04 -5.21
N SER A 222 7.23 -17.49 -4.00
CA SER A 222 6.59 -18.23 -2.91
C SER A 222 5.12 -18.61 -3.19
N GLN A 223 4.49 -17.95 -4.16
CA GLN A 223 3.12 -18.26 -4.58
C GLN A 223 3.05 -19.21 -5.77
N THR A 224 4.04 -19.17 -6.67
CA THR A 224 4.14 -20.11 -7.80
C THR A 224 4.56 -21.51 -7.35
N SER A 225 5.40 -21.61 -6.32
CA SER A 225 5.82 -22.92 -5.74
C SER A 225 4.73 -23.63 -4.95
N GLY A 226 3.61 -22.97 -4.64
CA GLY A 226 2.43 -23.58 -3.99
C GLY A 226 1.47 -24.33 -4.93
N VAL A 227 1.67 -24.25 -6.24
CA VAL A 227 0.91 -25.04 -7.22
C VAL A 227 1.59 -26.41 -7.36
N ARG A 228 1.13 -27.40 -6.57
CA ARG A 228 1.47 -28.81 -6.82
C ARG A 228 0.99 -29.17 -8.23
N PRO A 229 1.85 -29.74 -9.09
CA PRO A 229 1.36 -30.34 -10.33
C PRO A 229 0.38 -31.46 -9.95
N ALA A 230 -0.82 -31.37 -10.51
CA ALA A 230 -1.79 -32.46 -10.42
C ALA A 230 -1.16 -33.72 -11.00
N ARG A 231 -1.23 -34.82 -10.23
CA ARG A 231 -0.96 -36.18 -10.70
C ARG A 231 -2.06 -36.61 -11.65
#